data_a115589a0ebc6a34ac4dc2a5e023b615
#
_entry.id   a115589a0ebc6a34ac4dc2a5e023b615
#
_cell.length_a   1.000
_cell.length_b   1.000
_cell.length_c   1.000
_cell.angle_alpha   90.00
_cell.angle_beta   90.00
_cell.angle_gamma   90.00
#
_symmetry.space_group_name_H-M   'P 1'
#
loop_
_entity.id
_entity.type
_entity.pdbx_description
1 polymer ?
#
loop_
_entity_poly.entity_id
_entity_poly.type
_entity_poly.pdbx_seq_one_letter_code
_entity_poly.pdbx_strand_id
1 'polypeptide(L)'
;MEDKTRTVHVRFTLDTPVILNNLLHLDAVLAARIAHSYPHKVSAADLRDAMPIPQRHGVYLCSAGFFDGIPDAPKEVCFQQNIWTVAEFDRFSSSIEKPYFPKGRRDRNYPTNLDVYPSRLLPHLDFLATVYEEGFSLFEYLLRDVDGLGKKTSHGFGRVTSVRVTNYDGHPWVTPGEIRMVSRALPVEAWESEPELSEDTSINKMSDYTVARFPYYESMSRSEPCFVPNEEEPLRFSFHENEEVMYADA
;
A
#
# COMPACT_ATOMS: atom_id res chain seq x y z
N MET A 1 -17.27 21.51 15.79
CA MET A 1 -18.10 20.40 15.31
C MET A 1 -17.14 19.25 15.18
N GLU A 2 -17.30 18.18 15.93
CA GLU A 2 -16.49 16.99 15.71
C GLU A 2 -16.93 16.38 14.36
N ASP A 3 -15.97 16.20 13.46
CA ASP A 3 -16.24 15.56 12.19
C ASP A 3 -16.63 14.11 12.46
N LYS A 4 -17.82 13.73 12.02
CA LYS A 4 -18.27 12.35 12.17
C LYS A 4 -17.40 11.44 11.32
N THR A 5 -16.93 10.38 11.95
CA THR A 5 -16.11 9.37 11.30
C THR A 5 -16.69 7.98 11.53
N ARG A 6 -16.39 7.05 10.64
CA ARG A 6 -16.67 5.62 10.80
C ARG A 6 -15.45 4.79 10.43
N THR A 7 -15.27 3.69 11.11
CA THR A 7 -14.21 2.75 10.78
C THR A 7 -14.75 1.61 9.92
N VAL A 8 -13.99 1.25 8.89
CA VAL A 8 -14.37 0.26 7.90
C VAL A 8 -13.25 -0.73 7.65
N HIS A 9 -13.65 -1.94 7.25
CA HIS A 9 -12.79 -2.95 6.69
C HIS A 9 -12.97 -2.95 5.16
N VAL A 10 -11.86 -2.92 4.45
CA VAL A 10 -11.78 -2.93 2.99
C VAL A 10 -11.10 -4.20 2.53
N ARG A 11 -11.78 -5.01 1.73
CA ARG A 11 -11.24 -6.24 1.14
C ARG A 11 -11.14 -6.10 -0.37
N PHE A 12 -9.93 -6.21 -0.91
CA PHE A 12 -9.70 -6.34 -2.33
C PHE A 12 -9.53 -7.80 -2.70
N THR A 13 -10.32 -8.27 -3.65
CA THR A 13 -10.16 -9.63 -4.22
C THR A 13 -9.14 -9.58 -5.35
N LEU A 14 -8.19 -10.50 -5.33
CA LEU A 14 -7.10 -10.58 -6.31
C LEU A 14 -7.23 -11.87 -7.12
N ASP A 15 -6.95 -11.80 -8.42
CA ASP A 15 -6.94 -12.98 -9.31
C ASP A 15 -5.55 -13.29 -9.86
N THR A 16 -4.55 -12.49 -9.51
CA THR A 16 -3.16 -12.71 -9.89
C THR A 16 -2.23 -12.59 -8.70
N PRO A 17 -1.04 -13.22 -8.74
CA PRO A 17 -0.05 -13.06 -7.67
C PRO A 17 0.31 -11.60 -7.45
N VAL A 18 0.52 -11.22 -6.20
CA VAL A 18 0.92 -9.86 -5.81
C VAL A 18 2.40 -9.81 -5.43
N ILE A 19 3.06 -8.71 -5.76
CA ILE A 19 4.45 -8.42 -5.37
C ILE A 19 4.41 -7.29 -4.33
N LEU A 20 4.69 -7.65 -3.08
CA LEU A 20 4.78 -6.71 -1.96
C LEU A 20 6.21 -6.77 -1.41
N ASN A 21 6.99 -5.73 -1.59
CA ASN A 21 8.36 -5.67 -1.04
C ASN A 21 8.39 -5.02 0.34
N ASN A 22 7.40 -4.19 0.65
CA ASN A 22 7.26 -3.46 1.91
C ASN A 22 5.78 -3.41 2.27
N LEU A 23 5.48 -2.87 3.44
CA LEU A 23 4.10 -2.59 3.85
C LEU A 23 3.41 -1.68 2.82
N LEU A 24 2.30 -2.15 2.27
CA LEU A 24 1.46 -1.36 1.36
C LEU A 24 0.38 -0.65 2.20
N HIS A 25 0.56 0.62 2.49
CA HIS A 25 -0.39 1.40 3.27
C HIS A 25 -1.59 1.84 2.41
N LEU A 26 -2.81 1.80 2.96
CA LEU A 26 -4.02 2.18 2.22
C LEU A 26 -4.00 3.66 1.80
N ASP A 27 -3.50 4.54 2.65
CA ASP A 27 -3.35 5.96 2.31
C ASP A 27 -2.40 6.18 1.12
N ALA A 28 -1.36 5.35 0.95
CA ALA A 28 -0.50 5.41 -0.24
C ALA A 28 -1.25 4.95 -1.50
N VAL A 29 -2.10 3.93 -1.39
CA VAL A 29 -2.97 3.47 -2.49
C VAL A 29 -3.92 4.57 -2.92
N LEU A 30 -4.63 5.18 -1.97
CA LEU A 30 -5.57 6.29 -2.24
C LEU A 30 -4.86 7.52 -2.79
N ALA A 31 -3.71 7.90 -2.23
CA ALA A 31 -2.92 9.02 -2.74
C ALA A 31 -2.49 8.81 -4.20
N ALA A 32 -2.14 7.59 -4.58
CA ALA A 32 -1.83 7.26 -5.97
C ALA A 32 -3.05 7.43 -6.90
N ARG A 33 -4.25 7.06 -6.45
CA ARG A 33 -5.49 7.26 -7.22
C ARG A 33 -5.87 8.73 -7.31
N ILE A 34 -5.79 9.48 -6.21
CA ILE A 34 -5.99 10.93 -6.21
C ILE A 34 -5.02 11.58 -7.21
N ALA A 35 -3.73 11.28 -7.12
CA ALA A 35 -2.72 11.85 -8.03
C ALA A 35 -3.00 11.51 -9.50
N HIS A 36 -3.49 10.30 -9.79
CA HIS A 36 -3.84 9.87 -11.15
C HIS A 36 -5.03 10.65 -11.73
N SER A 37 -5.96 11.07 -10.90
CA SER A 37 -7.14 11.85 -11.31
C SER A 37 -6.83 13.31 -11.64
N TYR A 38 -5.66 13.82 -11.28
CA TYR A 38 -5.24 15.18 -11.57
C TYR A 38 -4.44 15.25 -12.87
N PRO A 39 -4.75 16.21 -13.79
CA PRO A 39 -4.02 16.35 -15.05
C PRO A 39 -2.61 16.96 -14.88
N HIS A 40 -2.29 17.47 -13.69
CA HIS A 40 -1.03 18.13 -13.38
C HIS A 40 -0.34 17.48 -12.19
N LYS A 41 0.96 17.79 -12.00
CA LYS A 41 1.71 17.31 -10.84
C LYS A 41 1.07 17.85 -9.56
N VAL A 42 0.67 16.93 -8.70
CA VAL A 42 0.02 17.20 -7.40
C VAL A 42 1.09 17.27 -6.32
N SER A 43 1.00 18.25 -5.44
CA SER A 43 1.88 18.35 -4.27
C SER A 43 1.44 17.40 -3.15
N ALA A 44 2.35 17.11 -2.21
CA ALA A 44 1.98 16.33 -1.02
C ALA A 44 0.95 17.03 -0.13
N ALA A 45 0.87 18.37 -0.19
CA ALA A 45 -0.16 19.14 0.51
C ALA A 45 -1.54 18.92 -0.12
N ASP A 46 -1.64 19.04 -1.45
CA ASP A 46 -2.90 18.81 -2.16
C ASP A 46 -3.43 17.38 -1.94
N LEU A 47 -2.51 16.39 -1.91
CA LEU A 47 -2.88 15.00 -1.61
C LEU A 47 -3.42 14.84 -0.19
N ARG A 48 -2.83 15.54 0.79
CA ARG A 48 -3.32 15.52 2.19
C ARG A 48 -4.70 16.13 2.32
N ASP A 49 -4.93 17.26 1.65
CA ASP A 49 -6.20 17.99 1.72
C ASP A 49 -7.34 17.21 1.02
N ALA A 50 -7.02 16.41 -0.01
CA ALA A 50 -7.98 15.57 -0.72
C ALA A 50 -8.21 14.19 -0.08
N MET A 51 -7.44 13.81 0.96
CA MET A 51 -7.52 12.47 1.56
C MET A 51 -8.79 12.33 2.42
N PRO A 52 -9.65 11.32 2.16
CA PRO A 52 -10.88 11.12 2.94
C PRO A 52 -10.65 10.43 4.29
N ILE A 53 -9.41 10.14 4.64
CA ILE A 53 -8.99 9.49 5.90
C ILE A 53 -8.38 10.54 6.83
N PRO A 54 -8.86 10.68 8.08
CA PRO A 54 -8.27 11.59 9.05
C PRO A 54 -6.86 11.17 9.46
N GLN A 55 -6.08 12.15 9.90
CA GLN A 55 -4.79 11.93 10.54
C GLN A 55 -4.89 12.13 12.05
N ARG A 56 -4.15 11.31 12.80
CA ARG A 56 -3.91 11.49 14.22
C ARG A 56 -2.40 11.38 14.48
N HIS A 57 -1.84 12.33 15.20
CA HIS A 57 -0.37 12.42 15.40
C HIS A 57 0.44 12.41 14.08
N GLY A 58 -0.12 12.96 13.00
CA GLY A 58 0.52 13.00 11.68
C GLY A 58 0.54 11.67 10.91
N VAL A 59 -0.21 10.67 11.39
CA VAL A 59 -0.38 9.36 10.73
C VAL A 59 -1.83 9.18 10.35
N TYR A 60 -2.10 8.69 9.14
CA TYR A 60 -3.46 8.39 8.72
C TYR A 60 -4.07 7.24 9.51
N LEU A 61 -5.33 7.37 9.88
CA LEU A 61 -6.09 6.33 10.56
C LEU A 61 -6.47 5.20 9.59
N CYS A 62 -5.46 4.49 9.11
CA CYS A 62 -5.64 3.29 8.28
C CYS A 62 -4.49 2.30 8.49
N SER A 63 -4.68 1.06 8.06
CA SER A 63 -3.69 0.00 8.13
C SER A 63 -2.78 -0.05 6.91
N ALA A 64 -1.71 -0.84 6.99
CA ALA A 64 -1.13 -1.49 5.82
C ALA A 64 -2.00 -2.69 5.40
N GLY A 65 -1.73 -3.22 4.20
CA GLY A 65 -2.40 -4.41 3.69
C GLY A 65 -2.01 -5.65 4.49
N PHE A 66 -2.99 -6.43 4.88
CA PHE A 66 -2.86 -7.71 5.54
C PHE A 66 -3.74 -8.75 4.83
N PHE A 67 -3.58 -10.01 5.15
CA PHE A 67 -4.35 -11.09 4.52
C PHE A 67 -4.74 -12.13 5.56
N ASP A 68 -5.83 -12.82 5.29
CA ASP A 68 -6.35 -13.90 6.10
C ASP A 68 -5.73 -15.24 5.67
N GLY A 69 -5.32 -16.05 6.66
CA GLY A 69 -4.76 -17.37 6.43
C GLY A 69 -3.23 -17.43 6.31
N ILE A 70 -2.72 -18.59 5.91
CA ILE A 70 -1.30 -18.85 5.69
C ILE A 70 -1.05 -18.67 4.18
N PRO A 71 -0.25 -17.67 3.78
CA PRO A 71 0.08 -17.53 2.37
C PRO A 71 0.95 -18.69 1.90
N ASP A 72 0.81 -19.02 0.63
CA ASP A 72 1.77 -19.89 -0.03
C ASP A 72 3.19 -19.31 0.10
N ALA A 73 4.18 -20.20 0.11
CA ALA A 73 5.57 -19.76 0.09
C ALA A 73 5.80 -18.80 -1.09
N PRO A 74 6.51 -17.69 -0.87
CA PRO A 74 6.74 -16.72 -1.94
C PRO A 74 7.49 -17.38 -3.10
N LYS A 75 7.06 -17.09 -4.33
CA LYS A 75 7.77 -17.51 -5.54
C LYS A 75 8.56 -16.34 -6.07
N GLU A 76 9.83 -16.58 -6.38
CA GLU A 76 10.66 -15.56 -7.01
C GLU A 76 10.24 -15.35 -8.46
N VAL A 77 10.02 -14.10 -8.84
CA VAL A 77 9.75 -13.68 -10.21
C VAL A 77 10.86 -12.77 -10.66
N CYS A 78 11.48 -13.14 -11.79
CA CYS A 78 12.59 -12.42 -12.35
C CYS A 78 12.11 -11.52 -13.50
N PHE A 79 12.43 -10.24 -13.43
CA PHE A 79 12.23 -9.29 -14.52
C PHE A 79 13.59 -8.92 -15.09
N GLN A 80 13.81 -9.31 -16.34
CA GLN A 80 14.98 -8.89 -17.07
C GLN A 80 14.66 -7.63 -17.86
N GLN A 81 15.31 -6.52 -17.53
CA GLN A 81 15.29 -5.33 -18.36
C GLN A 81 16.38 -5.48 -19.43
N ASN A 82 15.96 -5.80 -20.64
CA ASN A 82 16.83 -5.69 -21.80
C ASN A 82 16.97 -4.21 -22.14
N ILE A 83 18.09 -3.64 -21.78
CA ILE A 83 18.46 -2.32 -22.29
C ILE A 83 19.00 -2.57 -23.68
N TRP A 84 18.34 -2.01 -24.68
CA TRP A 84 18.77 -2.08 -26.08
C TRP A 84 20.21 -1.60 -26.19
N THR A 85 21.04 -2.37 -26.86
CA THR A 85 22.38 -1.89 -27.24
C THR A 85 22.24 -0.75 -28.23
N VAL A 86 23.22 0.14 -28.30
CA VAL A 86 23.24 1.23 -29.31
C VAL A 86 23.00 0.68 -30.70
N ALA A 87 23.61 -0.48 -31.00
CA ALA A 87 23.47 -1.16 -32.31
C ALA A 87 22.03 -1.65 -32.56
N GLU A 88 21.34 -2.15 -31.55
CA GLU A 88 19.93 -2.55 -31.67
C GLU A 88 19.02 -1.34 -31.80
N PHE A 89 19.30 -0.28 -31.06
CA PHE A 89 18.55 0.97 -31.18
C PHE A 89 18.71 1.59 -32.57
N ASP A 90 19.93 1.67 -33.10
CA ASP A 90 20.21 2.17 -34.46
C ASP A 90 19.55 1.30 -35.54
N ARG A 91 19.37 0.01 -35.28
CA ARG A 91 18.75 -0.94 -36.24
C ARG A 91 17.23 -0.72 -36.36
N PHE A 92 16.58 -0.26 -35.30
CA PHE A 92 15.13 -0.06 -35.24
C PHE A 92 14.70 1.40 -35.33
N SER A 93 15.60 2.36 -35.11
CA SER A 93 15.30 3.80 -35.08
C SER A 93 15.82 4.56 -36.28
N SER A 94 15.58 4.05 -37.50
CA SER A 94 16.04 4.70 -38.75
C SER A 94 15.50 6.15 -38.97
N SER A 95 14.65 6.65 -38.09
CA SER A 95 13.99 7.97 -38.21
C SER A 95 14.17 8.91 -37.01
N ILE A 96 14.92 8.54 -35.96
CA ILE A 96 15.10 9.41 -34.80
C ILE A 96 16.49 10.07 -34.87
N GLU A 97 16.49 11.40 -35.08
CA GLU A 97 17.70 12.19 -34.97
C GLU A 97 18.31 12.03 -33.57
N LYS A 98 19.39 11.25 -33.47
CA LYS A 98 20.26 11.03 -32.32
C LYS A 98 19.56 10.83 -30.99
N PRO A 99 19.37 9.55 -30.57
CA PRO A 99 18.87 9.28 -29.22
C PRO A 99 19.77 9.91 -28.16
N TYR A 100 19.14 10.56 -27.17
CA TYR A 100 19.90 11.15 -26.05
C TYR A 100 20.41 10.05 -25.14
N PHE A 101 21.69 9.71 -25.29
CA PHE A 101 22.39 8.88 -24.32
C PHE A 101 23.17 9.79 -23.37
N PRO A 102 23.12 9.58 -22.05
CA PRO A 102 23.93 10.33 -21.10
C PRO A 102 25.41 10.27 -21.48
N LYS A 103 26.07 11.43 -21.59
CA LYS A 103 27.51 11.51 -21.93
C LYS A 103 28.30 10.60 -20.99
N GLY A 104 29.13 9.70 -21.53
CA GLY A 104 30.03 8.82 -20.77
C GLY A 104 29.61 7.34 -20.73
N ARG A 105 28.47 6.96 -21.32
CA ARG A 105 28.02 5.56 -21.35
C ARG A 105 28.01 4.94 -22.76
N ARG A 106 28.60 5.59 -23.75
CA ARG A 106 28.57 5.17 -25.17
C ARG A 106 29.23 3.82 -25.47
N ASP A 107 30.18 3.38 -24.65
CA ASP A 107 31.01 2.22 -24.94
C ASP A 107 30.82 1.03 -23.97
N ARG A 108 29.81 1.06 -23.13
CA ARG A 108 29.51 -0.06 -22.22
C ARG A 108 28.22 -0.75 -22.65
N ASN A 109 28.32 -2.06 -22.87
CA ASN A 109 27.15 -2.93 -22.83
C ASN A 109 26.45 -2.63 -21.51
N TYR A 110 25.22 -2.07 -21.58
CA TYR A 110 24.44 -1.82 -20.38
C TYR A 110 24.23 -3.15 -19.67
N PRO A 111 24.58 -3.26 -18.39
CA PRO A 111 24.33 -4.49 -17.68
C PRO A 111 22.83 -4.78 -17.75
N THR A 112 22.50 -6.00 -18.10
CA THR A 112 21.15 -6.50 -17.96
C THR A 112 20.79 -6.42 -16.49
N ASN A 113 19.86 -5.54 -16.12
CA ASN A 113 19.36 -5.51 -14.75
C ASN A 113 18.37 -6.66 -14.61
N LEU A 114 18.68 -7.57 -13.72
CA LEU A 114 17.78 -8.63 -13.28
C LEU A 114 17.16 -8.19 -11.95
N ASP A 115 15.90 -7.82 -12.01
CA ASP A 115 15.11 -7.53 -10.80
C ASP A 115 14.43 -8.82 -10.35
N VAL A 116 14.72 -9.27 -9.15
CA VAL A 116 14.07 -10.44 -8.52
C VAL A 116 13.12 -9.95 -7.44
N TYR A 117 11.87 -10.36 -7.51
CA TYR A 117 10.83 -10.01 -6.56
C TYR A 117 10.15 -11.24 -5.98
N PRO A 118 9.91 -11.28 -4.66
CA PRO A 118 9.03 -12.28 -4.08
C PRO A 118 7.58 -11.98 -4.50
N SER A 119 6.91 -12.94 -5.11
CA SER A 119 5.49 -12.88 -5.42
C SER A 119 4.72 -13.88 -4.58
N ARG A 120 3.51 -13.52 -4.16
CA ARG A 120 2.61 -14.38 -3.38
C ARG A 120 1.27 -14.45 -4.06
N LEU A 121 0.69 -15.64 -4.12
CA LEU A 121 -0.71 -15.82 -4.51
C LEU A 121 -1.57 -15.58 -3.27
N LEU A 122 -2.28 -14.46 -3.24
CA LEU A 122 -3.23 -14.10 -2.19
C LEU A 122 -4.60 -13.97 -2.83
N PRO A 123 -5.65 -14.62 -2.30
CA PRO A 123 -7.00 -14.48 -2.83
C PRO A 123 -7.57 -13.08 -2.57
N HIS A 124 -7.13 -12.44 -1.51
CA HIS A 124 -7.53 -11.10 -1.12
C HIS A 124 -6.43 -10.39 -0.34
N LEU A 125 -6.55 -9.06 -0.28
CA LEU A 125 -5.75 -8.19 0.55
C LEU A 125 -6.69 -7.25 1.30
N ASP A 126 -6.55 -7.21 2.61
CA ASP A 126 -7.43 -6.51 3.52
C ASP A 126 -6.77 -5.24 4.07
N PHE A 127 -7.61 -4.24 4.35
CA PHE A 127 -7.20 -3.00 5.00
C PHE A 127 -8.26 -2.53 5.99
N LEU A 128 -7.85 -1.74 6.97
CA LEU A 128 -8.73 -1.03 7.89
C LEU A 128 -8.54 0.47 7.68
N ALA A 129 -9.62 1.23 7.80
CA ALA A 129 -9.56 2.70 7.74
C ALA A 129 -10.67 3.35 8.54
N THR A 130 -10.36 4.46 9.20
CA THR A 130 -11.38 5.41 9.66
C THR A 130 -11.55 6.48 8.58
N VAL A 131 -12.79 6.77 8.20
CA VAL A 131 -13.14 7.66 7.10
C VAL A 131 -14.10 8.74 7.57
N TYR A 132 -13.95 9.97 7.08
CA TYR A 132 -14.95 11.02 7.29
C TYR A 132 -16.28 10.61 6.66
N GLU A 133 -17.40 10.77 7.36
CA GLU A 133 -18.71 10.45 6.80
C GLU A 133 -19.02 11.24 5.53
N GLU A 134 -18.68 12.53 5.51
CA GLU A 134 -18.83 13.38 4.34
C GLU A 134 -17.91 12.98 3.16
N GLY A 135 -16.74 12.40 3.46
CA GLY A 135 -15.75 11.92 2.49
C GLY A 135 -15.99 10.49 2.01
N PHE A 136 -17.01 9.80 2.52
CA PHE A 136 -17.18 8.37 2.27
C PHE A 136 -17.45 8.05 0.80
N SER A 137 -18.26 8.84 0.10
CA SER A 137 -18.51 8.65 -1.33
C SER A 137 -17.25 8.79 -2.17
N LEU A 138 -16.37 9.74 -1.82
CA LEU A 138 -15.06 9.88 -2.47
C LEU A 138 -14.16 8.66 -2.16
N PHE A 139 -14.17 8.20 -0.91
CA PHE A 139 -13.42 7.01 -0.50
C PHE A 139 -13.82 5.79 -1.32
N GLU A 140 -15.12 5.49 -1.43
CA GLU A 140 -15.61 4.38 -2.25
C GLU A 140 -15.25 4.54 -3.72
N TYR A 141 -15.39 5.74 -4.28
CA TYR A 141 -15.00 6.02 -5.66
C TYR A 141 -13.52 5.70 -5.91
N LEU A 142 -12.63 6.18 -5.03
CA LEU A 142 -11.20 5.92 -5.14
C LEU A 142 -10.86 4.44 -5.02
N LEU A 143 -11.55 3.69 -4.15
CA LEU A 143 -11.34 2.25 -4.01
C LEU A 143 -11.76 1.48 -5.27
N ARG A 144 -12.87 1.85 -5.90
CA ARG A 144 -13.33 1.20 -7.14
C ARG A 144 -12.41 1.45 -8.32
N ASP A 145 -11.66 2.55 -8.31
CA ASP A 145 -10.69 2.88 -9.35
C ASP A 145 -9.36 2.12 -9.18
N VAL A 146 -9.19 1.32 -8.12
CA VAL A 146 -8.00 0.50 -7.90
C VAL A 146 -8.07 -0.76 -8.76
N ASP A 147 -7.29 -0.80 -9.82
CA ASP A 147 -7.17 -1.92 -10.77
C ASP A 147 -6.05 -2.91 -10.41
N GLY A 148 -5.13 -2.51 -9.54
CA GLY A 148 -4.03 -3.36 -9.11
C GLY A 148 -3.33 -2.88 -7.85
N LEU A 149 -2.80 -3.81 -7.06
CA LEU A 149 -2.09 -3.59 -5.82
C LEU A 149 -0.64 -4.10 -5.88
N GLY A 150 0.26 -3.38 -5.24
CA GLY A 150 1.67 -3.74 -5.16
C GLY A 150 2.49 -3.30 -6.37
N LYS A 151 3.59 -4.02 -6.65
CA LYS A 151 4.51 -3.71 -7.74
C LYS A 151 4.18 -4.48 -9.03
N LYS A 152 4.63 -3.92 -10.17
CA LYS A 152 4.50 -4.55 -11.50
C LYS A 152 3.04 -4.81 -11.92
N THR A 153 2.11 -3.97 -11.49
CA THR A 153 0.69 -4.06 -11.88
C THR A 153 0.51 -3.97 -13.40
N SER A 154 1.29 -3.15 -14.09
CA SER A 154 1.33 -3.09 -15.58
C SER A 154 1.78 -4.39 -16.25
N HIS A 155 2.38 -5.33 -15.50
CA HIS A 155 2.73 -6.68 -15.96
C HIS A 155 1.72 -7.73 -15.51
N GLY A 156 0.57 -7.30 -14.97
CA GLY A 156 -0.52 -8.17 -14.56
C GLY A 156 -0.41 -8.73 -13.13
N PHE A 157 0.51 -8.22 -12.30
CA PHE A 157 0.59 -8.62 -10.89
C PHE A 157 -0.38 -7.82 -10.03
N GLY A 158 -0.95 -8.50 -9.01
CA GLY A 158 -1.83 -7.90 -8.03
C GLY A 158 -3.13 -7.33 -8.61
N ARG A 159 -3.67 -7.92 -9.71
CA ARG A 159 -4.87 -7.45 -10.36
C ARG A 159 -6.08 -7.57 -9.42
N VAL A 160 -6.77 -6.46 -9.23
CA VAL A 160 -8.00 -6.38 -8.44
C VAL A 160 -9.19 -6.72 -9.32
N THR A 161 -10.07 -7.59 -8.82
CA THR A 161 -11.32 -7.98 -9.50
C THR A 161 -12.55 -7.40 -8.81
N SER A 162 -12.48 -7.16 -7.51
CA SER A 162 -13.55 -6.52 -6.76
C SER A 162 -13.02 -5.89 -5.48
N VAL A 163 -13.78 -4.94 -4.95
CA VAL A 163 -13.56 -4.33 -3.63
C VAL A 163 -14.85 -4.41 -2.83
N ARG A 164 -14.72 -4.78 -1.56
CA ARG A 164 -15.82 -4.82 -0.59
C ARG A 164 -15.47 -3.92 0.58
N VAL A 165 -16.43 -3.13 1.04
CA VAL A 165 -16.30 -2.28 2.23
C VAL A 165 -17.37 -2.68 3.23
N THR A 166 -16.98 -2.97 4.47
CA THR A 166 -17.89 -3.33 5.57
C THR A 166 -17.57 -2.49 6.81
N ASN A 167 -18.54 -2.30 7.70
CA ASN A 167 -18.27 -1.62 8.96
C ASN A 167 -17.32 -2.46 9.83
N TYR A 168 -16.51 -1.78 10.62
CA TYR A 168 -15.57 -2.41 11.53
C TYR A 168 -15.57 -1.71 12.89
N ASP A 169 -15.73 -2.51 13.96
CA ASP A 169 -15.75 -2.02 15.34
C ASP A 169 -14.38 -2.22 16.00
N GLY A 170 -13.37 -1.49 15.52
CA GLY A 170 -12.03 -1.59 16.07
C GLY A 170 -11.14 -0.45 15.65
N HIS A 171 -9.94 -0.41 16.24
CA HIS A 171 -8.98 0.63 15.91
C HIS A 171 -8.23 0.25 14.62
N PRO A 172 -8.12 1.14 13.59
CA PRO A 172 -7.54 0.80 12.28
C PRO A 172 -6.02 0.51 12.34
N TRP A 173 -5.34 0.90 13.40
CA TRP A 173 -3.93 0.62 13.60
C TRP A 173 -3.63 -0.74 14.24
N VAL A 174 -4.68 -1.51 14.53
CA VAL A 174 -4.55 -2.85 15.11
C VAL A 174 -5.34 -3.84 14.27
N THR A 175 -4.71 -4.96 13.99
CA THR A 175 -5.33 -6.02 13.22
C THR A 175 -6.43 -6.71 14.03
N PRO A 176 -7.51 -7.18 13.39
CA PRO A 176 -8.54 -7.99 14.03
C PRO A 176 -8.03 -9.41 14.36
N GLY A 177 -8.80 -10.15 15.15
CA GLY A 177 -8.56 -11.57 15.44
C GLY A 177 -7.99 -11.83 16.83
N GLU A 178 -7.67 -13.11 17.09
CA GLU A 178 -7.15 -13.56 18.39
C GLU A 178 -5.74 -13.05 18.65
N ILE A 179 -4.90 -13.02 17.61
CA ILE A 179 -3.56 -12.43 17.66
C ILE A 179 -3.64 -11.02 17.13
N ARG A 180 -3.72 -10.05 18.03
CA ARG A 180 -3.76 -8.63 17.68
C ARG A 180 -2.33 -8.12 17.50
N MET A 181 -2.09 -7.39 16.42
CA MET A 181 -0.79 -6.76 16.19
C MET A 181 -0.96 -5.38 15.58
N VAL A 182 0.10 -4.59 15.65
CA VAL A 182 0.16 -3.31 14.94
C VAL A 182 -0.03 -3.57 13.45
N SER A 183 -0.96 -2.85 12.81
CA SER A 183 -1.35 -3.07 11.42
C SER A 183 -0.52 -2.28 10.40
N ARG A 184 0.33 -1.36 10.86
CA ARG A 184 1.19 -0.51 10.03
C ARG A 184 2.40 -0.03 10.82
N ALA A 185 3.36 0.58 10.15
CA ALA A 185 4.41 1.33 10.85
C ALA A 185 3.79 2.54 11.58
N LEU A 186 4.00 2.63 12.89
CA LEU A 186 3.51 3.71 13.76
C LEU A 186 4.67 4.30 14.55
N PRO A 187 4.89 5.63 14.52
CA PRO A 187 5.84 6.26 15.41
C PRO A 187 5.55 5.92 16.87
N VAL A 188 6.60 5.64 17.65
CA VAL A 188 6.47 5.31 19.08
C VAL A 188 5.68 6.40 19.82
N GLU A 189 5.97 7.67 19.51
CA GLU A 189 5.24 8.83 20.07
C GLU A 189 3.73 8.78 19.78
N ALA A 190 3.35 8.41 18.52
CA ALA A 190 1.94 8.30 18.15
C ALA A 190 1.24 7.16 18.88
N TRP A 191 1.92 6.03 19.06
CA TRP A 191 1.42 4.90 19.83
C TRP A 191 1.20 5.25 21.31
N GLU A 192 2.19 5.85 21.94
CA GLU A 192 2.15 6.23 23.36
C GLU A 192 1.09 7.30 23.66
N SER A 193 0.75 8.12 22.65
CA SER A 193 -0.29 9.14 22.75
C SER A 193 -1.72 8.58 22.63
N GLU A 194 -1.89 7.28 22.36
CA GLU A 194 -3.19 6.60 22.29
C GLU A 194 -3.33 5.63 23.48
N PRO A 195 -4.00 6.02 24.56
CA PRO A 195 -4.12 5.19 25.76
C PRO A 195 -4.76 3.83 25.50
N GLU A 196 -5.76 3.78 24.60
CA GLU A 196 -6.44 2.54 24.22
C GLU A 196 -5.51 1.50 23.59
N LEU A 197 -4.40 1.96 22.98
CA LEU A 197 -3.40 1.10 22.35
C LEU A 197 -2.20 0.84 23.26
N SER A 198 -1.71 1.89 23.93
CA SER A 198 -0.48 1.83 24.73
C SER A 198 -0.64 0.99 25.99
N GLU A 199 -1.85 0.99 26.59
CA GLU A 199 -2.18 0.20 27.78
C GLU A 199 -2.52 -1.27 27.44
N ASP A 200 -2.82 -1.60 26.18
CA ASP A 200 -3.13 -2.96 25.76
C ASP A 200 -1.87 -3.77 25.48
N THR A 201 -1.46 -4.56 26.47
CA THR A 201 -0.26 -5.42 26.39
C THR A 201 -0.46 -6.67 25.53
N SER A 202 -1.69 -6.94 25.06
CA SER A 202 -1.99 -8.09 24.19
C SER A 202 -1.61 -7.84 22.73
N ILE A 203 -1.33 -6.57 22.37
CA ILE A 203 -1.00 -6.20 20.98
C ILE A 203 0.48 -6.48 20.70
N ASN A 204 0.73 -7.39 19.77
CA ASN A 204 2.07 -7.72 19.30
C ASN A 204 2.64 -6.58 18.43
N LYS A 205 3.90 -6.24 18.69
CA LYS A 205 4.62 -5.18 17.97
C LYS A 205 6.12 -5.43 18.00
N MET A 206 6.82 -5.05 16.96
CA MET A 206 8.28 -4.98 16.90
C MET A 206 8.72 -3.53 16.83
N SER A 207 9.92 -3.24 17.34
CA SER A 207 10.53 -1.91 17.20
C SER A 207 11.46 -1.89 15.99
N ASP A 208 11.33 -0.89 15.13
CA ASP A 208 12.18 -0.69 13.97
C ASP A 208 12.34 0.82 13.67
N TYR A 209 13.30 1.16 12.81
CA TYR A 209 13.50 2.51 12.30
C TYR A 209 13.01 2.59 10.86
N THR A 210 11.87 3.26 10.64
CA THR A 210 11.26 3.34 9.30
C THR A 210 10.53 4.65 9.08
N VAL A 211 10.09 4.89 7.84
CA VAL A 211 9.27 6.06 7.47
C VAL A 211 7.80 5.69 7.65
N ALA A 212 7.18 6.22 8.69
CA ALA A 212 5.78 5.94 9.03
C ALA A 212 4.80 7.02 8.56
N ARG A 213 5.28 8.22 8.25
CA ARG A 213 4.45 9.39 7.89
C ARG A 213 4.46 9.65 6.40
N PHE A 214 3.30 9.96 5.86
CA PHE A 214 3.15 10.37 4.46
C PHE A 214 3.85 11.73 4.20
N PRO A 215 4.53 11.93 3.07
CA PRO A 215 4.74 11.00 1.95
C PRO A 215 5.95 10.08 2.18
N TYR A 216 5.77 8.79 1.97
CA TYR A 216 6.75 7.73 2.25
C TYR A 216 7.98 7.74 1.33
N TYR A 217 7.95 8.46 0.21
CA TYR A 217 9.06 8.57 -0.75
C TYR A 217 10.08 9.65 -0.38
N GLU A 218 9.77 10.50 0.60
CA GLU A 218 10.72 11.48 1.10
C GLU A 218 11.75 10.78 1.98
N SER A 219 12.87 10.53 1.40
CA SER A 219 14.12 9.90 1.85
C SER A 219 14.21 9.34 3.29
N MET A 220 15.09 8.35 3.48
CA MET A 220 15.47 7.76 4.78
C MET A 220 15.87 8.77 5.88
N SER A 221 16.10 10.05 5.54
CA SER A 221 16.33 11.13 6.52
C SER A 221 15.13 11.41 7.43
N ARG A 222 13.95 10.84 7.13
CA ARG A 222 12.73 10.90 7.94
C ARG A 222 12.41 9.61 8.67
N SER A 223 13.34 8.66 8.71
CA SER A 223 13.16 7.45 9.54
C SER A 223 13.12 7.86 11.01
N GLU A 224 12.13 7.36 11.70
CA GLU A 224 11.89 7.57 13.12
C GLU A 224 11.67 6.22 13.82
N PRO A 225 11.85 6.13 15.14
CA PRO A 225 11.55 4.91 15.87
C PRO A 225 10.04 4.61 15.79
N CYS A 226 9.73 3.41 15.33
CA CYS A 226 8.36 2.96 15.09
C CYS A 226 8.10 1.60 15.71
N PHE A 227 6.82 1.35 16.02
CA PHE A 227 6.31 -0.02 16.13
C PHE A 227 5.84 -0.47 14.75
N VAL A 228 6.22 -1.69 14.38
CA VAL A 228 5.88 -2.30 13.08
C VAL A 228 5.20 -3.65 13.30
N PRO A 229 4.43 -4.14 12.32
CA PRO A 229 3.91 -5.50 12.34
C PRO A 229 5.05 -6.51 12.49
N ASN A 230 4.83 -7.58 13.25
CA ASN A 230 5.78 -8.69 13.31
C ASN A 230 5.64 -9.54 12.05
N GLU A 231 6.57 -9.43 11.11
CA GLU A 231 6.55 -10.13 9.84
C GLU A 231 6.82 -11.65 9.98
N GLU A 232 7.40 -12.10 11.11
CA GLU A 232 7.68 -13.51 11.36
C GLU A 232 6.40 -14.30 11.70
N GLU A 233 5.38 -13.64 12.23
CA GLU A 233 4.06 -14.22 12.40
C GLU A 233 3.19 -13.85 11.20
N PRO A 234 2.85 -14.80 10.32
CA PRO A 234 1.90 -14.51 9.26
C PRO A 234 0.62 -13.98 9.90
N LEU A 235 0.16 -12.83 9.40
CA LEU A 235 -1.02 -12.12 9.86
C LEU A 235 -2.24 -13.05 9.70
N ARG A 236 -2.46 -13.94 10.68
CA ARG A 236 -3.60 -14.87 10.71
C ARG A 236 -4.79 -14.15 11.29
N PHE A 237 -5.82 -14.01 10.50
CA PHE A 237 -7.09 -13.48 10.94
C PHE A 237 -8.20 -14.46 10.66
N SER A 238 -9.15 -14.53 11.57
CA SER A 238 -10.47 -15.05 11.30
C SER A 238 -11.46 -13.91 11.49
N PHE A 239 -12.04 -13.42 10.41
CA PHE A 239 -13.20 -12.56 10.50
C PHE A 239 -14.42 -13.44 10.80
N HIS A 240 -15.05 -13.22 11.94
CA HIS A 240 -16.45 -13.63 12.10
C HIS A 240 -17.28 -12.58 11.37
N GLU A 241 -17.82 -12.95 10.22
CA GLU A 241 -18.71 -12.11 9.42
C GLU A 241 -20.00 -11.86 10.22
N ASN A 242 -20.09 -10.70 10.87
CA ASN A 242 -21.37 -10.12 11.19
C ASN A 242 -21.83 -9.34 9.97
N GLU A 243 -22.79 -9.93 9.25
CA GLU A 243 -23.26 -9.45 7.96
C GLU A 243 -24.08 -8.16 8.08
N GLU A 244 -23.55 -7.05 7.59
CA GLU A 244 -24.34 -6.13 6.77
C GLU A 244 -23.51 -5.71 5.56
N VAL A 245 -23.80 -6.40 4.46
CA VAL A 245 -23.07 -6.25 3.21
C VAL A 245 -23.68 -5.11 2.40
N MET A 246 -22.96 -4.01 2.24
CA MET A 246 -23.26 -3.08 1.15
C MET A 246 -22.51 -3.52 -0.11
N TYR A 247 -23.22 -4.07 -1.06
CA TYR A 247 -22.67 -4.38 -2.39
C TYR A 247 -22.49 -3.09 -3.19
N ALA A 248 -21.30 -2.90 -3.73
CA ALA A 248 -21.09 -2.04 -4.87
C ALA A 248 -21.01 -2.96 -6.09
N ASP A 249 -22.11 -3.07 -6.83
CA ASP A 249 -22.11 -3.74 -8.13
C ASP A 249 -21.21 -2.94 -9.09
N ALA A 250 -20.32 -3.66 -9.77
CA ALA A 250 -19.40 -3.15 -10.78
C ALA A 250 -20.12 -2.86 -12.10
#